data_24a1b3fc02847772b4b99831f4301b4b
#
_entry.id   24a1b3fc02847772b4b99831f4301b4b
#
_cell.length_a   1.000
_cell.length_b   1.000
_cell.length_c   1.000
_cell.angle_alpha   90.00
_cell.angle_beta   90.00
_cell.angle_gamma   90.00
#
_symmetry.space_group_name_H-M   'P 1'
#
loop_
_entity.id
_entity.type
_entity.pdbx_description
1 polymer ?
#
loop_
_entity_poly.entity_id
_entity_poly.type
_entity_poly.pdbx_seq_one_letter_code
_entity_poly.pdbx_strand_id
1 'polypeptide(L)'
;MTDYARVLLLVTLAAAVQGAAAQTFAGNEIVAGTATELATTIAKRRAELENDHNAIAMLVDQLILPRFDMRRGSRAILAEHWDSASPADRDRFVTAFYDYLVATYGDLLLHFKPETLRVQPFDGDPVHSPARVHTIITLNDGTEVDVDFVMVGHDRDWLVVDIEAEGVSYVRTYRSQFRVDIATDGLGSVIEWLERKAASVPPPSTR
;
A
#
# COMPACT_ATOMS: atom_id res chain seq x y z
N MET A 1 -43.47 58.17 32.16
CA MET A 1 -42.06 58.35 32.51
C MET A 1 -41.56 56.96 32.92
N THR A 2 -40.81 56.14 32.25
CA THR A 2 -40.09 56.19 31.05
C THR A 2 -39.68 54.74 30.74
N ASP A 3 -40.21 54.17 29.63
CA ASP A 3 -39.95 52.84 29.14
C ASP A 3 -38.66 52.81 28.32
N TYR A 4 -37.49 52.87 28.92
CA TYR A 4 -36.23 52.84 28.17
C TYR A 4 -35.23 51.74 28.57
N ALA A 5 -35.68 50.74 29.34
CA ALA A 5 -34.77 49.71 29.84
C ALA A 5 -35.00 48.30 29.26
N ARG A 6 -35.71 48.18 28.11
CA ARG A 6 -35.95 46.88 27.46
C ARG A 6 -35.39 46.72 26.05
N VAL A 7 -34.52 47.59 25.63
CA VAL A 7 -33.81 47.47 24.37
C VAL A 7 -32.34 47.40 24.70
N LEU A 8 -31.79 46.28 24.78
CA LEU A 8 -30.43 45.85 24.42
C LEU A 8 -30.09 44.59 25.21
N LEU A 9 -30.15 43.48 24.64
CA LEU A 9 -29.01 42.54 24.48
C LEU A 9 -29.49 41.26 23.79
N LEU A 10 -29.91 41.39 22.54
CA LEU A 10 -29.79 40.27 21.62
C LEU A 10 -28.37 40.30 21.06
N VAL A 11 -27.40 39.95 21.90
CA VAL A 11 -26.09 39.51 21.40
C VAL A 11 -26.33 38.14 20.81
N THR A 12 -26.51 38.11 19.51
CA THR A 12 -26.41 36.91 18.69
C THR A 12 -25.03 36.34 18.90
N LEU A 13 -24.95 35.33 19.77
CA LEU A 13 -23.81 34.40 19.83
C LEU A 13 -23.90 33.55 18.56
N ALA A 14 -23.42 34.11 17.48
CA ALA A 14 -23.07 33.33 16.30
C ALA A 14 -21.91 32.42 16.72
N ALA A 15 -22.28 31.26 17.29
CA ALA A 15 -21.34 30.18 17.42
C ALA A 15 -20.87 29.83 15.99
N ALA A 16 -19.71 30.38 15.64
CA ALA A 16 -18.95 29.88 14.50
C ALA A 16 -18.69 28.41 14.80
N VAL A 17 -19.52 27.52 14.25
CA VAL A 17 -19.17 26.13 14.04
C VAL A 17 -18.02 26.19 13.05
N GLN A 18 -16.81 26.36 13.57
CA GLN A 18 -15.61 26.02 12.84
C GLN A 18 -15.71 24.51 12.65
N GLY A 19 -16.28 24.12 11.53
CA GLY A 19 -16.12 22.79 11.01
C GLY A 19 -14.61 22.55 10.98
N ALA A 20 -14.12 21.72 11.89
CA ALA A 20 -12.77 21.20 11.80
C ALA A 20 -12.70 20.59 10.38
N ALA A 21 -12.06 21.28 9.46
CA ALA A 21 -11.70 20.70 8.18
C ALA A 21 -10.88 19.47 8.58
N ALA A 22 -11.44 18.28 8.38
CA ALA A 22 -10.71 17.04 8.60
C ALA A 22 -9.41 17.19 7.81
N GLN A 23 -8.29 17.23 8.54
CA GLN A 23 -6.99 17.34 7.89
C GLN A 23 -6.83 16.10 7.03
N THR A 24 -6.84 16.29 5.72
CA THR A 24 -6.71 15.19 4.78
C THR A 24 -5.26 14.71 4.88
N PHE A 25 -5.05 13.49 5.36
CA PHE A 25 -3.73 12.90 5.38
C PHE A 25 -3.29 12.61 3.95
N ALA A 26 -2.10 13.08 3.57
CA ALA A 26 -1.58 12.90 2.21
C ALA A 26 -1.50 11.43 1.80
N GLY A 27 -1.26 10.51 2.74
CA GLY A 27 -1.29 9.06 2.51
C GLY A 27 -2.65 8.57 2.00
N ASN A 28 -3.77 9.09 2.54
CA ASN A 28 -5.11 8.74 2.06
C ASN A 28 -5.31 9.15 0.60
N GLU A 29 -4.83 10.36 0.23
CA GLU A 29 -4.90 10.85 -1.15
C GLU A 29 -4.04 10.00 -2.09
N ILE A 30 -2.85 9.59 -1.65
CA ILE A 30 -1.95 8.72 -2.42
C ILE A 30 -2.61 7.37 -2.68
N VAL A 31 -3.16 6.71 -1.66
CA VAL A 31 -3.81 5.40 -1.80
C VAL A 31 -5.04 5.50 -2.71
N ALA A 32 -5.95 6.46 -2.44
CA ALA A 32 -7.17 6.64 -3.23
C ALA A 32 -6.86 7.02 -4.70
N GLY A 33 -5.90 7.93 -4.90
CA GLY A 33 -5.47 8.36 -6.23
C GLY A 33 -4.84 7.22 -7.03
N THR A 34 -3.94 6.45 -6.42
CA THR A 34 -3.31 5.28 -7.06
C THR A 34 -4.34 4.23 -7.43
N ALA A 35 -5.30 3.93 -6.54
CA ALA A 35 -6.38 2.99 -6.82
C ALA A 35 -7.25 3.44 -8.02
N THR A 36 -7.59 4.72 -8.09
CA THR A 36 -8.37 5.29 -9.19
C THR A 36 -7.61 5.24 -10.51
N GLU A 37 -6.34 5.61 -10.50
CA GLU A 37 -5.48 5.58 -11.69
C GLU A 37 -5.26 4.16 -12.20
N LEU A 38 -5.00 3.21 -11.28
CA LEU A 38 -4.85 1.80 -11.58
C LEU A 38 -6.11 1.24 -12.26
N ALA A 39 -7.27 1.44 -11.66
CA ALA A 39 -8.54 0.96 -12.21
C ALA A 39 -8.85 1.56 -13.59
N THR A 40 -8.61 2.86 -13.76
CA THR A 40 -8.80 3.54 -15.04
C THR A 40 -7.88 2.95 -16.11
N THR A 41 -6.62 2.68 -15.76
CA THR A 41 -5.63 2.11 -16.69
C THR A 41 -5.96 0.66 -17.03
N ILE A 42 -6.35 -0.16 -16.04
CA ILE A 42 -6.79 -1.54 -16.28
C ILE A 42 -8.02 -1.57 -17.20
N ALA A 43 -9.02 -0.70 -16.96
CA ALA A 43 -10.21 -0.65 -17.82
C ALA A 43 -9.87 -0.32 -19.29
N LYS A 44 -8.91 0.59 -19.50
CA LYS A 44 -8.47 0.99 -20.85
C LYS A 44 -7.61 -0.06 -21.56
N ARG A 45 -6.81 -0.82 -20.80
CA ARG A 45 -5.81 -1.75 -21.34
C ARG A 45 -6.15 -3.21 -21.08
N ARG A 46 -7.39 -3.51 -20.68
CA ARG A 46 -7.82 -4.86 -20.22
C ARG A 46 -7.40 -5.97 -21.19
N ALA A 47 -7.72 -5.83 -22.47
CA ALA A 47 -7.43 -6.85 -23.48
C ALA A 47 -5.91 -7.11 -23.64
N GLU A 48 -5.06 -6.08 -23.47
CA GLU A 48 -3.61 -6.22 -23.48
C GLU A 48 -3.14 -6.94 -22.20
N LEU A 49 -3.59 -6.46 -21.03
CA LEU A 49 -3.16 -6.98 -19.73
C LEU A 49 -3.57 -8.44 -19.51
N GLU A 50 -4.73 -8.87 -20.03
CA GLU A 50 -5.20 -10.26 -19.96
C GLU A 50 -4.37 -11.22 -20.79
N ASN A 51 -3.60 -10.72 -21.77
CA ASN A 51 -2.83 -11.54 -22.70
C ASN A 51 -1.30 -11.34 -22.60
N ASP A 52 -0.84 -10.41 -21.77
CA ASP A 52 0.59 -10.12 -21.63
C ASP A 52 0.97 -9.81 -20.17
N HIS A 53 1.65 -10.78 -19.51
CA HIS A 53 2.18 -10.60 -18.17
C HIS A 53 3.23 -9.49 -18.07
N ASN A 54 3.98 -9.22 -19.15
CA ASN A 54 4.94 -8.12 -19.15
C ASN A 54 4.18 -6.78 -19.06
N ALA A 55 3.02 -6.68 -19.70
CA ALA A 55 2.18 -5.48 -19.59
C ALA A 55 1.68 -5.26 -18.16
N ILE A 56 1.40 -6.34 -17.41
CA ILE A 56 1.06 -6.26 -15.97
C ILE A 56 2.27 -5.78 -15.17
N ALA A 57 3.44 -6.35 -15.38
CA ALA A 57 4.67 -5.92 -14.71
C ALA A 57 4.97 -4.44 -14.98
N MET A 58 4.86 -4.00 -16.24
CA MET A 58 5.03 -2.59 -16.61
C MET A 58 3.98 -1.68 -15.92
N LEU A 59 2.76 -2.15 -15.76
CA LEU A 59 1.71 -1.39 -15.04
C LEU A 59 2.07 -1.23 -13.56
N VAL A 60 2.56 -2.30 -12.93
CA VAL A 60 3.04 -2.26 -11.53
C VAL A 60 4.22 -1.30 -11.40
N ASP A 61 5.21 -1.38 -12.30
CA ASP A 61 6.37 -0.48 -12.32
C ASP A 61 5.97 1.00 -12.43
N GLN A 62 4.97 1.29 -13.22
CA GLN A 62 4.54 2.67 -13.49
C GLN A 62 3.68 3.26 -12.38
N LEU A 63 2.75 2.49 -11.82
CA LEU A 63 1.72 3.03 -10.92
C LEU A 63 1.89 2.61 -9.46
N ILE A 64 2.39 1.40 -9.19
CA ILE A 64 2.45 0.83 -7.85
C ILE A 64 3.84 1.00 -7.24
N LEU A 65 4.88 0.56 -7.93
CA LEU A 65 6.25 0.59 -7.42
C LEU A 65 6.71 1.97 -6.92
N PRO A 66 6.37 3.10 -7.57
CA PRO A 66 6.75 4.43 -7.08
C PRO A 66 6.08 4.82 -5.75
N ARG A 67 5.08 4.05 -5.30
CA ARG A 67 4.38 4.27 -4.02
C ARG A 67 4.95 3.43 -2.88
N PHE A 68 5.95 2.58 -3.15
CA PHE A 68 6.55 1.68 -2.17
C PHE A 68 8.03 2.00 -1.93
N ASP A 69 8.43 2.02 -0.66
CA ASP A 69 9.85 1.94 -0.29
C ASP A 69 10.26 0.47 -0.18
N MET A 70 10.49 -0.16 -1.35
CA MET A 70 10.85 -1.58 -1.43
C MET A 70 12.13 -1.89 -0.64
N ARG A 71 13.08 -0.95 -0.60
CA ARG A 71 14.33 -1.14 0.14
C ARG A 71 14.11 -1.17 1.65
N ARG A 72 13.28 -0.27 2.17
CA ARG A 72 12.94 -0.24 3.60
C ARG A 72 12.08 -1.45 4.00
N GLY A 73 11.11 -1.84 3.18
CA GLY A 73 10.32 -3.06 3.36
C GLY A 73 11.23 -4.30 3.39
N SER A 74 12.13 -4.46 2.42
CA SER A 74 13.10 -5.56 2.36
C SER A 74 14.05 -5.58 3.55
N ARG A 75 14.55 -4.41 4.00
CA ARG A 75 15.35 -4.31 5.21
C ARG A 75 14.58 -4.80 6.44
N ALA A 76 13.30 -4.44 6.54
CA ALA A 76 12.45 -4.89 7.64
C ALA A 76 12.18 -6.40 7.58
N ILE A 77 12.08 -6.99 6.39
CA ILE A 77 11.93 -8.44 6.20
C ILE A 77 13.20 -9.18 6.60
N LEU A 78 14.38 -8.78 6.12
CA LEU A 78 15.65 -9.42 6.43
C LEU A 78 16.12 -9.19 7.87
N ALA A 79 15.65 -8.10 8.52
CA ALA A 79 15.94 -7.75 9.91
C ALA A 79 17.45 -7.83 10.24
N GLU A 80 17.86 -8.70 11.16
CA GLU A 80 19.25 -8.91 11.56
C GLU A 80 20.17 -9.35 10.42
N HIS A 81 19.64 -10.02 9.40
CA HIS A 81 20.41 -10.48 8.24
C HIS A 81 20.75 -9.33 7.26
N TRP A 82 19.98 -8.22 7.32
CA TRP A 82 20.24 -7.09 6.44
C TRP A 82 21.63 -6.47 6.63
N ASP A 83 22.01 -6.24 7.89
CA ASP A 83 23.29 -5.55 8.17
C ASP A 83 24.50 -6.46 7.89
N SER A 84 24.35 -7.78 7.98
CA SER A 84 25.38 -8.76 7.63
C SER A 84 25.47 -9.09 6.14
N ALA A 85 24.44 -8.77 5.35
CA ALA A 85 24.45 -8.98 3.91
C ALA A 85 25.35 -7.99 3.17
N SER A 86 25.98 -8.43 2.09
CA SER A 86 26.71 -7.52 1.20
C SER A 86 25.79 -6.51 0.51
N PRO A 87 26.28 -5.33 0.08
CA PRO A 87 25.45 -4.41 -0.71
C PRO A 87 24.83 -5.07 -1.96
N ALA A 88 25.59 -5.94 -2.64
CA ALA A 88 25.11 -6.67 -3.82
C ALA A 88 23.97 -7.64 -3.47
N ASP A 89 24.08 -8.38 -2.36
CA ASP A 89 23.01 -9.30 -1.93
C ASP A 89 21.76 -8.54 -1.48
N ARG A 90 21.92 -7.37 -0.84
CA ARG A 90 20.77 -6.51 -0.50
C ARG A 90 20.02 -6.06 -1.76
N ASP A 91 20.75 -5.57 -2.75
CA ASP A 91 20.15 -5.09 -4.00
C ASP A 91 19.50 -6.26 -4.77
N ARG A 92 20.18 -7.41 -4.83
CA ARG A 92 19.65 -8.61 -5.46
C ARG A 92 18.38 -9.14 -4.75
N PHE A 93 18.37 -9.12 -3.40
CA PHE A 93 17.17 -9.49 -2.63
C PHE A 93 16.00 -8.55 -2.91
N VAL A 94 16.21 -7.22 -2.91
CA VAL A 94 15.16 -6.23 -3.19
C VAL A 94 14.53 -6.49 -4.57
N THR A 95 15.36 -6.71 -5.59
CA THR A 95 14.89 -7.00 -6.95
C THR A 95 14.15 -8.34 -7.01
N ALA A 96 14.76 -9.42 -6.52
CA ALA A 96 14.17 -10.75 -6.55
C ALA A 96 12.84 -10.83 -5.77
N PHE A 97 12.74 -10.13 -4.63
CA PHE A 97 11.51 -10.08 -3.84
C PHE A 97 10.42 -9.30 -4.56
N TYR A 98 10.78 -8.17 -5.19
CA TYR A 98 9.84 -7.42 -6.03
C TYR A 98 9.31 -8.26 -7.19
N ASP A 99 10.20 -8.89 -7.96
CA ASP A 99 9.82 -9.74 -9.10
C ASP A 99 8.93 -10.90 -8.66
N TYR A 100 9.23 -11.51 -7.51
CA TYR A 100 8.40 -12.54 -6.90
C TYR A 100 7.00 -12.05 -6.54
N LEU A 101 6.87 -10.84 -5.97
CA LEU A 101 5.57 -10.25 -5.65
C LEU A 101 4.76 -9.98 -6.91
N VAL A 102 5.37 -9.40 -7.95
CA VAL A 102 4.70 -9.14 -9.23
C VAL A 102 4.23 -10.45 -9.88
N ALA A 103 5.10 -11.45 -9.93
CA ALA A 103 4.76 -12.75 -10.50
C ALA A 103 3.64 -13.46 -9.71
N THR A 104 3.64 -13.34 -8.38
CA THR A 104 2.67 -14.04 -7.53
C THR A 104 1.30 -13.33 -7.49
N TYR A 105 1.29 -12.00 -7.50
CA TYR A 105 0.09 -11.22 -7.22
C TYR A 105 -0.35 -10.32 -8.38
N GLY A 106 0.46 -10.16 -9.43
CA GLY A 106 0.17 -9.25 -10.54
C GLY A 106 -1.17 -9.52 -11.20
N ASP A 107 -1.53 -10.78 -11.43
CA ASP A 107 -2.80 -11.15 -12.04
C ASP A 107 -4.03 -10.74 -11.21
N LEU A 108 -3.88 -10.60 -9.89
CA LEU A 108 -4.98 -10.14 -9.04
C LEU A 108 -5.42 -8.72 -9.38
N LEU A 109 -4.51 -7.91 -9.95
CA LEU A 109 -4.84 -6.55 -10.38
C LEU A 109 -5.91 -6.53 -11.47
N LEU A 110 -6.00 -7.57 -12.32
CA LEU A 110 -7.03 -7.67 -13.35
C LEU A 110 -8.45 -7.80 -12.77
N HIS A 111 -8.55 -8.25 -11.53
CA HIS A 111 -9.81 -8.39 -10.81
C HIS A 111 -10.13 -7.17 -9.93
N PHE A 112 -9.20 -6.21 -9.84
CA PHE A 112 -9.38 -5.00 -9.04
C PHE A 112 -10.44 -4.09 -9.65
N LYS A 113 -11.34 -3.62 -8.79
CA LYS A 113 -12.40 -2.65 -9.10
C LYS A 113 -12.32 -1.51 -8.09
N PRO A 114 -12.26 -0.25 -8.54
CA PRO A 114 -12.06 0.88 -7.64
C PRO A 114 -13.19 1.06 -6.62
N GLU A 115 -14.42 0.70 -7.01
CA GLU A 115 -15.59 0.77 -6.14
C GLU A 115 -15.55 -0.22 -4.98
N THR A 116 -14.66 -1.21 -5.03
CA THR A 116 -14.49 -2.18 -3.94
C THR A 116 -13.52 -1.72 -2.87
N LEU A 117 -12.74 -0.64 -3.09
CA LEU A 117 -11.82 -0.10 -2.12
C LEU A 117 -12.36 1.20 -1.53
N ARG A 118 -12.54 1.23 -0.21
CA ARG A 118 -12.93 2.41 0.55
C ARG A 118 -11.79 2.83 1.46
N VAL A 119 -11.24 4.01 1.24
CA VAL A 119 -10.27 4.63 2.15
C VAL A 119 -11.03 5.26 3.31
N GLN A 120 -10.69 4.85 4.54
CA GLN A 120 -11.33 5.37 5.75
C GLN A 120 -10.77 6.76 6.12
N PRO A 121 -11.55 7.60 6.83
CA PRO A 121 -11.02 8.85 7.37
C PRO A 121 -9.76 8.59 8.21
N PHE A 122 -8.76 9.46 8.06
CA PHE A 122 -7.54 9.34 8.86
C PHE A 122 -7.82 9.82 10.29
N ASP A 123 -7.48 9.00 11.27
CA ASP A 123 -7.69 9.26 12.70
C ASP A 123 -6.39 9.46 13.50
N GLY A 124 -5.23 9.42 12.80
CA GLY A 124 -3.90 9.59 13.39
C GLY A 124 -3.39 11.02 13.34
N ASP A 125 -2.14 11.19 13.76
CA ASP A 125 -1.41 12.45 13.60
C ASP A 125 -0.69 12.45 12.23
N PRO A 126 -1.05 13.37 11.31
CA PRO A 126 -0.52 13.38 9.95
C PRO A 126 0.97 13.74 9.84
N VAL A 127 1.59 14.20 10.93
CA VAL A 127 3.05 14.51 10.97
C VAL A 127 3.87 13.35 11.54
N HIS A 128 3.26 12.35 12.17
CA HIS A 128 3.98 11.22 12.75
C HIS A 128 4.18 10.07 11.74
N SER A 129 5.40 9.58 11.65
CA SER A 129 5.79 8.42 10.85
C SER A 129 6.24 7.28 11.79
N PRO A 130 5.80 6.03 11.59
CA PRO A 130 4.91 5.57 10.54
C PRO A 130 3.45 5.95 10.77
N ALA A 131 2.71 6.15 9.67
CA ALA A 131 1.26 6.36 9.67
C ALA A 131 0.55 5.19 8.98
N ARG A 132 -0.75 5.00 9.27
CA ARG A 132 -1.57 3.94 8.68
C ARG A 132 -2.70 4.55 7.87
N VAL A 133 -2.86 4.10 6.65
CA VAL A 133 -4.06 4.37 5.85
C VAL A 133 -4.95 3.14 5.93
N HIS A 134 -6.06 3.28 6.64
CA HIS A 134 -7.06 2.22 6.78
C HIS A 134 -7.94 2.16 5.54
N THR A 135 -8.08 0.99 4.98
CA THR A 135 -8.97 0.74 3.85
C THR A 135 -9.80 -0.51 4.08
N ILE A 136 -10.97 -0.55 3.45
CA ILE A 136 -11.82 -1.75 3.40
C ILE A 136 -11.94 -2.15 1.94
N ILE A 137 -11.64 -3.41 1.64
CA ILE A 137 -11.81 -3.99 0.32
C ILE A 137 -13.00 -4.96 0.35
N THR A 138 -13.98 -4.73 -0.52
CA THR A 138 -15.12 -5.63 -0.68
C THR A 138 -14.79 -6.65 -1.77
N LEU A 139 -14.77 -7.93 -1.43
CA LEU A 139 -14.54 -9.03 -2.37
C LEU A 139 -15.78 -9.30 -3.23
N ASN A 140 -15.62 -10.14 -4.28
CA ASN A 140 -16.70 -10.45 -5.22
C ASN A 140 -17.92 -11.16 -4.58
N ASP A 141 -17.73 -11.82 -3.45
CA ASP A 141 -18.78 -12.49 -2.67
C ASP A 141 -19.44 -11.56 -1.63
N GLY A 142 -19.03 -10.31 -1.58
CA GLY A 142 -19.51 -9.31 -0.64
C GLY A 142 -18.78 -9.30 0.71
N THR A 143 -17.78 -10.17 0.93
CA THR A 143 -16.94 -10.14 2.13
C THR A 143 -16.12 -8.87 2.16
N GLU A 144 -16.10 -8.19 3.31
CA GLU A 144 -15.24 -7.04 3.54
C GLU A 144 -13.94 -7.50 4.22
N VAL A 145 -12.82 -6.99 3.75
CA VAL A 145 -11.46 -7.27 4.26
C VAL A 145 -10.81 -5.96 4.65
N ASP A 146 -10.35 -5.86 5.88
CA ASP A 146 -9.58 -4.72 6.35
C ASP A 146 -8.15 -4.79 5.79
N VAL A 147 -7.72 -3.73 5.11
CA VAL A 147 -6.36 -3.62 4.56
C VAL A 147 -5.76 -2.28 4.94
N ASP A 148 -4.66 -2.35 5.68
CA ASP A 148 -3.91 -1.19 6.12
C ASP A 148 -2.63 -1.03 5.32
N PHE A 149 -2.41 0.17 4.80
CA PHE A 149 -1.14 0.57 4.22
C PHE A 149 -0.31 1.28 5.28
N VAL A 150 0.79 0.66 5.72
CA VAL A 150 1.75 1.29 6.65
C VAL A 150 2.70 2.14 5.84
N MET A 151 2.68 3.44 6.07
CA MET A 151 3.42 4.41 5.30
C MET A 151 4.47 5.12 6.16
N VAL A 152 5.58 5.48 5.54
CA VAL A 152 6.64 6.31 6.13
C VAL A 152 6.91 7.49 5.23
N GLY A 153 7.22 8.63 5.84
CA GLY A 153 7.48 9.85 5.09
C GLY A 153 7.24 11.09 5.93
N HIS A 154 7.18 12.22 5.26
CA HIS A 154 6.79 13.51 5.81
C HIS A 154 6.15 14.36 4.70
N ASP A 155 5.34 15.34 5.08
CA ASP A 155 4.63 16.23 4.19
C ASP A 155 3.79 15.48 3.15
N ARG A 156 4.22 15.48 1.87
CA ARG A 156 3.56 14.79 0.76
C ARG A 156 4.34 13.59 0.23
N ASP A 157 5.54 13.32 0.80
CA ASP A 157 6.44 12.25 0.37
C ASP A 157 6.25 11.00 1.23
N TRP A 158 5.07 10.39 1.14
CA TRP A 158 4.72 9.18 1.86
C TRP A 158 4.83 7.94 0.96
N LEU A 159 5.55 6.93 1.47
CA LEU A 159 5.75 5.66 0.78
C LEU A 159 5.27 4.49 1.66
N VAL A 160 4.67 3.51 1.04
CA VAL A 160 4.24 2.26 1.70
C VAL A 160 5.48 1.41 2.01
N VAL A 161 5.55 0.91 3.23
CA VAL A 161 6.63 -0.01 3.68
C VAL A 161 6.11 -1.36 4.13
N ASP A 162 4.80 -1.47 4.41
CA ASP A 162 4.13 -2.72 4.75
C ASP A 162 2.65 -2.64 4.36
N ILE A 163 2.06 -3.79 4.12
CA ILE A 163 0.62 -3.98 4.01
C ILE A 163 0.20 -4.94 5.10
N GLU A 164 -0.89 -4.61 5.80
CA GLU A 164 -1.50 -5.51 6.77
C GLU A 164 -2.92 -5.85 6.29
N ALA A 165 -3.24 -7.12 6.13
CA ALA A 165 -4.58 -7.58 5.83
C ALA A 165 -5.13 -8.33 7.04
N GLU A 166 -6.33 -7.95 7.52
CA GLU A 166 -6.93 -8.52 8.74
C GLU A 166 -5.95 -8.52 9.93
N GLY A 167 -5.15 -7.46 10.08
CA GLY A 167 -4.14 -7.32 11.13
C GLY A 167 -2.87 -8.16 10.92
N VAL A 168 -2.75 -8.90 9.82
CA VAL A 168 -1.58 -9.70 9.49
C VAL A 168 -0.64 -8.93 8.58
N SER A 169 0.54 -8.54 9.10
CA SER A 169 1.59 -7.83 8.36
C SER A 169 2.30 -8.77 7.37
N TYR A 170 2.39 -8.37 6.12
CA TYR A 170 3.16 -9.09 5.10
C TYR A 170 4.66 -9.06 5.40
N VAL A 171 5.21 -7.94 5.86
CA VAL A 171 6.62 -7.83 6.29
C VAL A 171 6.91 -8.83 7.41
N ARG A 172 6.06 -8.93 8.44
CA ARG A 172 6.25 -9.89 9.55
C ARG A 172 6.14 -11.33 9.09
N THR A 173 5.21 -11.60 8.16
CA THR A 173 5.02 -12.96 7.61
C THR A 173 6.25 -13.41 6.85
N TYR A 174 6.73 -12.60 5.88
CA TYR A 174 7.93 -12.93 5.11
C TYR A 174 9.19 -12.97 5.98
N ARG A 175 9.32 -12.07 6.97
CA ARG A 175 10.41 -12.14 7.96
C ARG A 175 10.43 -13.47 8.67
N SER A 176 9.29 -13.93 9.17
CA SER A 176 9.19 -15.19 9.90
C SER A 176 9.57 -16.38 9.01
N GLN A 177 9.11 -16.38 7.76
CA GLN A 177 9.42 -17.42 6.78
C GLN A 177 10.92 -17.40 6.43
N PHE A 178 11.45 -16.28 5.97
CA PHE A 178 12.84 -16.23 5.49
C PHE A 178 13.87 -16.35 6.61
N ARG A 179 13.55 -15.97 7.85
CA ARG A 179 14.46 -16.16 8.99
C ARG A 179 14.85 -17.63 9.16
N VAL A 180 13.89 -18.54 9.01
CA VAL A 180 14.16 -19.99 9.12
C VAL A 180 15.00 -20.46 7.94
N ASP A 181 14.62 -20.06 6.73
CA ASP A 181 15.31 -20.48 5.49
C ASP A 181 16.75 -19.92 5.44
N ILE A 182 16.96 -18.64 5.84
CA ILE A 182 18.29 -18.04 5.91
C ILE A 182 19.17 -18.73 6.95
N ALA A 183 18.62 -19.08 8.12
CA ALA A 183 19.38 -19.77 9.16
C ALA A 183 19.83 -21.17 8.73
N THR A 184 19.06 -21.84 7.87
CA THR A 184 19.32 -23.20 7.40
C THR A 184 20.24 -23.20 6.17
N ASP A 185 19.91 -22.40 5.16
CA ASP A 185 20.47 -22.51 3.82
C ASP A 185 21.20 -21.22 3.35
N GLY A 186 21.16 -20.19 4.18
CA GLY A 186 21.77 -18.87 3.90
C GLY A 186 20.93 -17.96 3.02
N LEU A 187 21.25 -16.65 3.03
CA LEU A 187 20.53 -15.61 2.27
C LEU A 187 20.55 -15.87 0.76
N GLY A 188 21.70 -16.36 0.21
CA GLY A 188 21.83 -16.67 -1.20
C GLY A 188 20.76 -17.64 -1.70
N SER A 189 20.49 -18.70 -0.93
CA SER A 189 19.47 -19.70 -1.26
C SER A 189 18.05 -19.14 -1.29
N VAL A 190 17.73 -18.20 -0.38
CA VAL A 190 16.44 -17.49 -0.38
C VAL A 190 16.31 -16.60 -1.63
N ILE A 191 17.37 -15.86 -1.98
CA ILE A 191 17.37 -15.02 -3.18
C ILE A 191 17.16 -15.90 -4.44
N GLU A 192 17.89 -16.99 -4.58
CA GLU A 192 17.73 -17.92 -5.70
C GLU A 192 16.33 -18.55 -5.74
N TRP A 193 15.74 -18.84 -4.59
CA TRP A 193 14.36 -19.34 -4.52
C TRP A 193 13.37 -18.30 -5.05
N LEU A 194 13.49 -17.02 -4.63
CA LEU A 194 12.67 -15.91 -5.11
C LEU A 194 12.78 -15.75 -6.62
N GLU A 195 14.01 -15.74 -7.16
CA GLU A 195 14.28 -15.63 -8.61
C GLU A 195 13.66 -16.78 -9.40
N ARG A 196 13.81 -18.02 -8.92
CA ARG A 196 13.17 -19.19 -9.55
C ARG A 196 11.65 -19.11 -9.51
N LYS A 197 11.06 -18.63 -8.41
CA LYS A 197 9.62 -18.47 -8.28
C LYS A 197 9.09 -17.39 -9.22
N ALA A 198 9.75 -16.25 -9.30
CA ALA A 198 9.41 -15.20 -10.27
C ALA A 198 9.44 -15.70 -11.71
N ALA A 199 10.47 -16.48 -12.08
CA ALA A 199 10.60 -17.03 -13.42
C ALA A 199 9.63 -18.20 -13.74
N SER A 200 9.01 -18.81 -12.73
CA SER A 200 8.15 -20.00 -12.90
C SER A 200 6.68 -19.69 -13.20
N VAL A 201 6.27 -18.41 -13.15
CA VAL A 201 4.91 -18.03 -13.54
C VAL A 201 4.79 -18.15 -15.07
N PRO A 202 3.96 -19.08 -15.58
CA PRO A 202 3.83 -19.26 -17.01
C PRO A 202 3.19 -18.03 -17.65
N PRO A 203 3.56 -17.70 -18.90
CA PRO A 203 2.81 -16.70 -19.65
C PRO A 203 1.34 -17.12 -19.76
N PRO A 204 0.39 -16.16 -19.87
CA PRO A 204 -1.02 -16.48 -19.99
C PRO A 204 -1.24 -17.48 -21.11
N SER A 205 -2.00 -18.54 -20.79
CA SER A 205 -2.38 -19.52 -21.80
C SER A 205 -3.28 -18.83 -22.81
N THR A 206 -2.78 -18.61 -24.03
CA THR A 206 -3.61 -18.29 -25.20
C THR A 206 -4.66 -19.39 -25.36
N ARG A 207 -5.90 -19.09 -25.02
CA ARG A 207 -7.10 -19.83 -25.46
C ARG A 207 -7.91 -18.99 -26.40
#